data_f1b2a2c51c61df5300297a944902d49d
#
_entry.id   f1b2a2c51c61df5300297a944902d49d
#
_cell.length_a   1.000
_cell.length_b   1.000
_cell.length_c   1.000
_cell.angle_alpha   90.00
_cell.angle_beta   90.00
_cell.angle_gamma   90.00
#
_symmetry.space_group_name_H-M   'P 1'
#
loop_
_entity.id
_entity.type
_entity.pdbx_description
1 polymer ?
#
loop_
_entity_poly.entity_id
_entity_poly.type
_entity_poly.pdbx_seq_one_letter_code
_entity_poly.pdbx_strand_id
1 'polypeptide(L)'
;MAKLKIGDYNTLTVLKVALREGNGDPFGLYLDGGRAGEILMPQKYVPEGVSVGDELRVFVYLDQEERPIATTEQPLAVVGEFAYLECSWVNEYGAFLHWGVTKDLFCPFREQKKRMQIGESYVVHVHLDEETYRLVASAKVEHYFEEEKPTYKQGEEVDLMIWQKTELGFKVIIDNKYPALVYGDQVFQYVHTGDRMKGYVATVRPDGKIDCTLQPTGQQYAKDFAEVLLQYLKDNGGVCNLGDKSDAEDIKRLFQVSKKVYKKAVGDLYKRHLITVEPLAIRLV
;
A
#
# COMPACT_ATOMS: atom_id res chain seq x y z
N MET A 1 4.37 -31.28 7.34
CA MET A 1 3.47 -30.24 7.85
C MET A 1 4.13 -28.88 7.71
N ALA A 2 3.45 -27.91 7.15
CA ALA A 2 3.97 -26.55 7.03
C ALA A 2 4.16 -25.94 8.44
N LYS A 3 5.18 -25.10 8.61
CA LYS A 3 5.41 -24.38 9.87
C LYS A 3 4.34 -23.28 10.00
N LEU A 4 3.68 -23.19 11.15
CA LEU A 4 2.74 -22.09 11.44
C LEU A 4 3.43 -20.74 11.31
N LYS A 5 2.82 -19.85 10.54
CA LYS A 5 3.32 -18.48 10.32
C LYS A 5 2.54 -17.53 11.22
N ILE A 6 3.20 -17.03 12.26
CA ILE A 6 2.64 -15.97 13.12
C ILE A 6 2.76 -14.63 12.40
N GLY A 7 1.67 -13.84 12.40
CA GLY A 7 1.59 -12.56 11.70
C GLY A 7 1.38 -12.70 10.19
N ASP A 8 0.90 -13.86 9.74
CA ASP A 8 0.63 -14.13 8.32
C ASP A 8 -0.61 -15.05 8.18
N TYR A 9 -1.08 -15.19 6.95
CA TYR A 9 -2.16 -16.11 6.61
C TYR A 9 -1.68 -17.56 6.60
N ASN A 10 -2.52 -18.43 7.16
CA ASN A 10 -2.36 -19.88 7.19
C ASN A 10 -3.64 -20.54 6.69
N THR A 11 -3.52 -21.70 6.05
CA THR A 11 -4.66 -22.60 5.79
C THR A 11 -4.62 -23.71 6.82
N LEU A 12 -5.60 -23.74 7.73
CA LEU A 12 -5.64 -24.66 8.87
C LEU A 12 -6.93 -25.47 8.85
N THR A 13 -6.85 -26.75 9.26
CA THR A 13 -7.98 -27.65 9.34
C THR A 13 -8.70 -27.49 10.68
N VAL A 14 -10.04 -27.50 10.67
CA VAL A 14 -10.87 -27.47 11.87
C VAL A 14 -10.81 -28.84 12.55
N LEU A 15 -10.29 -28.90 13.78
CA LEU A 15 -10.17 -30.14 14.56
C LEU A 15 -11.42 -30.46 15.36
N LYS A 16 -11.95 -29.46 16.06
CA LYS A 16 -13.10 -29.60 16.96
C LYS A 16 -13.71 -28.25 17.33
N VAL A 17 -14.94 -28.30 17.84
CA VAL A 17 -15.60 -27.17 18.49
C VAL A 17 -15.00 -26.94 19.87
N ALA A 18 -14.66 -25.67 20.19
CA ALA A 18 -14.22 -25.27 21.52
C ALA A 18 -15.44 -25.04 22.42
N LEU A 19 -15.59 -25.86 23.49
CA LEU A 19 -16.71 -25.81 24.41
C LEU A 19 -16.28 -25.30 25.78
N ARG A 20 -17.10 -24.44 26.40
CA ARG A 20 -16.88 -23.94 27.77
C ARG A 20 -17.05 -25.07 28.78
N GLU A 21 -16.16 -25.12 29.75
CA GLU A 21 -16.30 -26.00 30.90
C GLU A 21 -17.56 -25.64 31.69
N GLY A 22 -18.34 -26.68 32.05
CA GLY A 22 -19.53 -26.58 32.88
C GLY A 22 -20.86 -26.53 32.14
N ASN A 23 -21.03 -25.72 31.10
CA ASN A 23 -22.31 -25.63 30.36
C ASN A 23 -22.25 -26.18 28.93
N GLY A 24 -21.06 -26.48 28.43
CA GLY A 24 -20.89 -27.01 27.06
C GLY A 24 -21.17 -26.03 25.93
N ASP A 25 -21.34 -24.74 26.21
CA ASP A 25 -21.57 -23.72 25.16
C ASP A 25 -20.37 -23.53 24.27
N PRO A 26 -20.54 -23.46 22.92
CA PRO A 26 -19.46 -23.23 22.00
C PRO A 26 -18.94 -21.79 22.14
N PHE A 27 -17.61 -21.63 22.19
CA PHE A 27 -16.95 -20.31 22.21
C PHE A 27 -15.95 -20.12 21.07
N GLY A 28 -15.84 -21.10 20.17
CA GLY A 28 -14.99 -21.04 19.00
C GLY A 28 -14.70 -22.40 18.38
N LEU A 29 -13.67 -22.46 17.58
CA LEU A 29 -13.11 -23.67 16.99
C LEU A 29 -11.64 -23.83 17.38
N TYR A 30 -11.17 -25.07 17.46
CA TYR A 30 -9.75 -25.39 17.49
C TYR A 30 -9.29 -25.82 16.10
N LEU A 31 -8.24 -25.18 15.61
CA LEU A 31 -7.64 -25.45 14.31
C LEU A 31 -6.29 -26.16 14.49
N ASP A 32 -5.88 -26.94 13.47
CA ASP A 32 -4.61 -27.67 13.48
C ASP A 32 -3.42 -26.73 13.21
N GLY A 33 -2.71 -26.36 14.25
CA GLY A 33 -1.46 -25.61 14.18
C GLY A 33 -0.21 -26.47 13.96
N GLY A 34 -0.38 -27.76 13.71
CA GLY A 34 0.73 -28.71 13.53
C GLY A 34 1.61 -28.83 14.78
N ARG A 35 2.86 -28.45 14.68
CA ARG A 35 3.81 -28.48 15.84
C ARG A 35 3.48 -27.44 16.93
N ALA A 36 2.70 -26.40 16.60
CA ALA A 36 2.27 -25.38 17.55
C ALA A 36 1.02 -25.85 18.37
N GLY A 37 0.48 -27.02 18.08
CA GLY A 37 -0.69 -27.55 18.75
C GLY A 37 -2.00 -26.99 18.22
N GLU A 38 -3.01 -26.96 19.06
CA GLU A 38 -4.35 -26.47 18.72
C GLU A 38 -4.39 -24.95 18.79
N ILE A 39 -4.89 -24.30 17.72
CA ILE A 39 -5.03 -22.84 17.62
C ILE A 39 -6.49 -22.48 17.82
N LEU A 40 -6.79 -21.67 18.83
CA LEU A 40 -8.15 -21.19 19.06
C LEU A 40 -8.54 -20.15 18.00
N MET A 41 -9.72 -20.35 17.42
CA MET A 41 -10.45 -19.36 16.64
C MET A 41 -11.73 -18.98 17.39
N PRO A 42 -11.83 -17.78 17.99
CA PRO A 42 -13.00 -17.34 18.72
C PRO A 42 -14.28 -17.35 17.87
N GLN A 43 -15.44 -17.66 18.50
CA GLN A 43 -16.72 -17.81 17.82
C GLN A 43 -17.09 -16.62 16.92
N LYS A 44 -16.76 -15.39 17.33
CA LYS A 44 -17.06 -14.17 16.56
C LYS A 44 -16.34 -14.10 15.20
N TYR A 45 -15.32 -14.92 14.99
CA TYR A 45 -14.55 -15.00 13.74
C TYR A 45 -14.88 -16.22 12.89
N VAL A 46 -15.70 -17.14 13.41
CA VAL A 46 -16.07 -18.36 12.71
C VAL A 46 -17.07 -18.04 11.60
N PRO A 47 -16.76 -18.34 10.32
CA PRO A 47 -17.72 -18.18 9.23
C PRO A 47 -18.93 -19.11 9.39
N GLU A 48 -20.08 -18.74 8.83
CA GLU A 48 -21.26 -19.58 8.80
C GLU A 48 -21.03 -20.87 7.99
N GLY A 49 -21.59 -21.96 8.46
CA GLY A 49 -21.57 -23.26 7.75
C GLY A 49 -20.27 -24.07 7.88
N VAL A 50 -19.30 -23.61 8.68
CA VAL A 50 -18.06 -24.33 8.92
C VAL A 50 -18.26 -25.54 9.78
N SER A 51 -17.64 -26.65 9.38
CA SER A 51 -17.71 -27.98 10.04
C SER A 51 -16.31 -28.51 10.39
N VAL A 52 -16.26 -29.46 11.32
CA VAL A 52 -15.02 -30.18 11.64
C VAL A 52 -14.52 -30.92 10.40
N GLY A 53 -13.23 -30.74 10.10
CA GLY A 53 -12.56 -31.27 8.92
C GLY A 53 -12.41 -30.26 7.77
N ASP A 54 -13.10 -29.11 7.82
CA ASP A 54 -12.95 -28.06 6.81
C ASP A 54 -11.59 -27.36 6.93
N GLU A 55 -11.07 -26.88 5.81
CA GLU A 55 -9.88 -26.02 5.75
C GLU A 55 -10.30 -24.55 5.71
N LEU A 56 -9.73 -23.75 6.61
CA LEU A 56 -9.96 -22.30 6.69
C LEU A 56 -8.67 -21.51 6.42
N ARG A 57 -8.75 -20.50 5.56
CA ARG A 57 -7.71 -19.50 5.44
C ARG A 57 -7.93 -18.46 6.52
N VAL A 58 -7.04 -18.43 7.51
CA VAL A 58 -7.09 -17.56 8.68
C VAL A 58 -5.82 -16.79 8.85
N PHE A 59 -5.90 -15.59 9.41
CA PHE A 59 -4.75 -14.86 9.90
C PHE A 59 -4.43 -15.34 11.32
N VAL A 60 -3.15 -15.62 11.61
CA VAL A 60 -2.72 -16.08 12.94
C VAL A 60 -1.82 -15.03 13.58
N TYR A 61 -2.20 -14.59 14.78
CA TYR A 61 -1.43 -13.64 15.57
C TYR A 61 -1.36 -14.08 17.04
N LEU A 62 -0.76 -13.28 17.90
CA LEU A 62 -0.63 -13.60 19.33
C LEU A 62 -1.67 -12.82 20.15
N ASP A 63 -2.41 -13.53 21.00
CA ASP A 63 -3.36 -12.94 21.95
C ASP A 63 -2.62 -12.15 23.08
N GLN A 64 -3.37 -11.67 24.08
CA GLN A 64 -2.78 -10.90 25.19
C GLN A 64 -1.84 -11.73 26.09
N GLU A 65 -2.00 -13.07 26.07
CA GLU A 65 -1.16 -14.01 26.81
C GLU A 65 -0.05 -14.62 25.93
N GLU A 66 0.20 -14.00 24.76
CA GLU A 66 1.21 -14.41 23.77
C GLU A 66 0.96 -15.82 23.18
N ARG A 67 -0.31 -16.29 23.17
CA ARG A 67 -0.68 -17.57 22.55
C ARG A 67 -1.15 -17.33 21.12
N PRO A 68 -0.81 -18.23 20.17
CA PRO A 68 -1.35 -18.17 18.83
C PRO A 68 -2.88 -18.22 18.82
N ILE A 69 -3.50 -17.28 18.10
CA ILE A 69 -4.94 -17.17 17.91
C ILE A 69 -5.25 -16.92 16.44
N ALA A 70 -6.33 -17.53 15.94
CA ALA A 70 -6.77 -17.39 14.56
C ALA A 70 -7.95 -16.44 14.43
N THR A 71 -7.98 -15.68 13.34
CA THR A 71 -9.07 -14.76 13.00
C THR A 71 -9.34 -14.73 11.51
N THR A 72 -10.56 -14.36 11.12
CA THR A 72 -10.94 -13.99 9.76
C THR A 72 -10.90 -12.48 9.53
N GLU A 73 -10.54 -11.69 10.55
CA GLU A 73 -10.21 -10.27 10.35
C GLU A 73 -9.06 -10.11 9.36
N GLN A 74 -9.08 -9.01 8.62
CA GLN A 74 -8.07 -8.74 7.61
C GLN A 74 -7.09 -7.69 8.12
N PRO A 75 -5.84 -8.07 8.43
CA PRO A 75 -4.83 -7.09 8.81
C PRO A 75 -4.49 -6.18 7.62
N LEU A 76 -4.09 -4.94 7.92
CA LEU A 76 -3.63 -3.97 6.95
C LEU A 76 -2.23 -4.28 6.40
N ALA A 77 -1.50 -5.15 7.09
CA ALA A 77 -0.22 -5.72 6.65
C ALA A 77 0.07 -7.02 7.39
N VAL A 78 0.87 -7.88 6.79
CA VAL A 78 1.42 -9.09 7.42
C VAL A 78 2.89 -8.88 7.79
N VAL A 79 3.48 -9.85 8.47
CA VAL A 79 4.93 -9.84 8.78
C VAL A 79 5.75 -9.76 7.49
N GLY A 80 6.70 -8.84 7.46
CA GLY A 80 7.55 -8.53 6.31
C GLY A 80 7.02 -7.38 5.44
N GLU A 81 5.86 -6.82 5.75
CA GLU A 81 5.28 -5.74 4.97
C GLU A 81 5.37 -4.37 5.67
N PHE A 82 5.33 -3.33 4.84
CA PHE A 82 5.18 -1.95 5.29
C PHE A 82 3.71 -1.54 5.27
N ALA A 83 3.30 -0.75 6.27
CA ALA A 83 1.96 -0.19 6.35
C ALA A 83 1.95 1.23 6.90
N TYR A 84 0.87 1.97 6.62
CA TYR A 84 0.59 3.27 7.21
C TYR A 84 -0.52 3.09 8.24
N LEU A 85 -0.15 3.12 9.53
CA LEU A 85 -1.03 2.72 10.62
C LEU A 85 -1.25 3.87 11.59
N GLU A 86 -2.49 4.03 12.07
CA GLU A 86 -2.88 5.01 13.05
C GLU A 86 -2.50 4.55 14.47
N CYS A 87 -1.97 5.46 15.27
CA CYS A 87 -1.70 5.25 16.67
C CYS A 87 -3.00 5.38 17.48
N SER A 88 -3.51 4.24 17.99
CA SER A 88 -4.73 4.18 18.79
C SER A 88 -4.51 4.68 20.22
N TRP A 89 -3.39 4.31 20.84
CA TRP A 89 -3.05 4.69 22.20
C TRP A 89 -1.56 4.54 22.50
N VAL A 90 -1.09 5.10 23.63
CA VAL A 90 0.30 5.11 24.04
C VAL A 90 0.40 4.80 25.53
N ASN A 91 1.42 4.04 25.94
CA ASN A 91 1.75 3.81 27.33
C ASN A 91 3.23 4.10 27.62
N GLU A 92 3.71 3.71 28.81
CA GLU A 92 5.09 3.90 29.24
C GLU A 92 6.14 3.07 28.47
N TYR A 93 5.74 2.11 27.62
CA TYR A 93 6.62 1.23 26.85
C TYR A 93 6.65 1.56 25.36
N GLY A 94 5.57 2.12 24.82
CA GLY A 94 5.46 2.40 23.39
C GLY A 94 4.07 2.84 22.95
N ALA A 95 3.86 2.76 21.65
CA ALA A 95 2.60 3.05 20.98
C ALA A 95 1.94 1.76 20.52
N PHE A 96 0.62 1.81 20.36
CA PHE A 96 -0.20 0.71 19.84
C PHE A 96 -0.91 1.22 18.59
N LEU A 97 -0.74 0.50 17.51
CA LEU A 97 -1.16 0.90 16.17
C LEU A 97 -2.32 0.03 15.71
N HIS A 98 -3.40 0.66 15.25
CA HIS A 98 -4.50 -0.05 14.64
C HIS A 98 -4.07 -0.64 13.29
N TRP A 99 -4.13 -1.96 13.16
CA TRP A 99 -3.67 -2.68 11.97
C TRP A 99 -4.68 -3.67 11.39
N GLY A 100 -5.97 -3.49 11.74
CA GLY A 100 -7.08 -4.23 11.13
C GLY A 100 -7.52 -5.49 11.89
N VAL A 101 -6.87 -5.84 13.00
CA VAL A 101 -7.30 -6.91 13.90
C VAL A 101 -7.52 -6.39 15.31
N THR A 102 -8.26 -7.17 16.12
CA THR A 102 -8.71 -6.71 17.46
C THR A 102 -7.57 -6.30 18.40
N LYS A 103 -6.41 -6.99 18.38
CA LYS A 103 -5.23 -6.60 19.19
C LYS A 103 -4.37 -5.64 18.38
N ASP A 104 -4.23 -4.40 18.82
CA ASP A 104 -3.35 -3.42 18.20
C ASP A 104 -1.89 -3.89 18.14
N LEU A 105 -1.19 -3.47 17.11
CA LEU A 105 0.21 -3.80 16.88
C LEU A 105 1.12 -2.89 17.75
N PHE A 106 1.97 -3.48 18.57
CA PHE A 106 2.86 -2.74 19.44
C PHE A 106 4.07 -2.18 18.70
N CYS A 107 4.38 -0.90 18.94
CA CYS A 107 5.58 -0.21 18.47
C CYS A 107 6.37 0.32 19.68
N PRO A 108 7.39 -0.41 20.17
CA PRO A 108 8.15 0.01 21.33
C PRO A 108 8.91 1.30 21.05
N PHE A 109 9.22 2.08 22.10
CA PHE A 109 9.93 3.35 21.93
C PHE A 109 11.27 3.23 21.22
N ARG A 110 11.97 2.10 21.38
CA ARG A 110 13.22 1.82 20.66
C ARG A 110 13.05 1.72 19.14
N GLU A 111 11.83 1.40 18.67
CA GLU A 111 11.49 1.27 17.25
C GLU A 111 10.86 2.54 16.65
N GLN A 112 10.69 3.59 17.44
CA GLN A 112 10.15 4.88 16.98
C GLN A 112 11.30 5.83 16.62
N LYS A 113 11.18 6.55 15.50
CA LYS A 113 12.10 7.66 15.16
C LYS A 113 11.84 8.92 15.98
N LYS A 114 10.56 9.15 16.29
CA LYS A 114 10.06 10.18 17.21
C LYS A 114 8.89 9.59 17.98
N ARG A 115 8.58 10.14 19.16
CA ARG A 115 7.43 9.69 19.95
C ARG A 115 6.16 9.80 19.14
N MET A 116 5.45 8.69 19.00
CA MET A 116 4.17 8.63 18.32
C MET A 116 3.07 9.27 19.15
N GLN A 117 2.10 9.87 18.48
CA GLN A 117 0.98 10.58 19.10
C GLN A 117 -0.34 9.91 18.68
N ILE A 118 -1.29 9.84 19.61
CA ILE A 118 -2.62 9.26 19.40
C ILE A 118 -3.32 10.02 18.27
N GLY A 119 -3.96 9.28 17.35
CA GLY A 119 -4.68 9.82 16.19
C GLY A 119 -3.77 10.16 15.00
N GLU A 120 -2.44 10.11 15.16
CA GLU A 120 -1.53 10.28 14.03
C GLU A 120 -1.15 8.93 13.42
N SER A 121 -0.88 8.93 12.11
CA SER A 121 -0.50 7.73 11.38
C SER A 121 0.97 7.74 10.98
N TYR A 122 1.57 6.57 10.96
CA TYR A 122 3.01 6.37 10.72
C TYR A 122 3.25 5.24 9.75
N VAL A 123 4.22 5.41 8.85
CA VAL A 123 4.73 4.31 8.04
C VAL A 123 5.62 3.44 8.90
N VAL A 124 5.27 2.17 8.99
CA VAL A 124 5.98 1.17 9.81
C VAL A 124 6.20 -0.12 9.03
N HIS A 125 7.18 -0.90 9.45
CA HIS A 125 7.38 -2.28 9.01
C HIS A 125 6.87 -3.23 10.10
N VAL A 126 6.16 -4.28 9.72
CA VAL A 126 5.64 -5.31 10.63
C VAL A 126 6.62 -6.47 10.67
N HIS A 127 7.09 -6.85 11.85
CA HIS A 127 8.02 -7.96 12.01
C HIS A 127 7.83 -8.72 13.32
N LEU A 128 8.43 -9.91 13.40
CA LEU A 128 8.61 -10.64 14.67
C LEU A 128 9.91 -10.17 15.29
N ASP A 129 9.83 -9.68 16.54
CA ASP A 129 11.01 -9.36 17.34
C ASP A 129 11.79 -10.65 17.61
N GLU A 130 13.07 -10.67 17.27
CA GLU A 130 13.90 -11.88 17.31
C GLU A 130 14.13 -12.40 18.75
N GLU A 131 14.12 -11.51 19.75
CA GLU A 131 14.35 -11.87 21.14
C GLU A 131 13.08 -12.35 21.83
N THR A 132 11.95 -11.68 21.59
CA THR A 132 10.70 -11.93 22.30
C THR A 132 9.69 -12.76 21.51
N TYR A 133 9.93 -12.95 20.20
CA TYR A 133 8.99 -13.58 19.23
C TYR A 133 7.61 -12.92 19.19
N ARG A 134 7.53 -11.63 19.58
CA ARG A 134 6.31 -10.84 19.53
C ARG A 134 6.18 -10.14 18.21
N LEU A 135 4.95 -9.95 17.78
CA LEU A 135 4.62 -9.09 16.65
C LEU A 135 4.82 -7.62 17.05
N VAL A 136 5.67 -6.91 16.34
CA VAL A 136 5.98 -5.51 16.59
C VAL A 136 6.03 -4.70 15.30
N ALA A 137 5.80 -3.40 15.44
CA ALA A 137 6.00 -2.42 14.38
C ALA A 137 7.29 -1.66 14.59
N SER A 138 7.99 -1.32 13.52
CA SER A 138 9.14 -0.42 13.53
C SER A 138 8.94 0.75 12.56
N ALA A 139 9.07 1.98 13.06
CA ALA A 139 9.13 3.18 12.22
C ALA A 139 10.52 3.42 11.62
N LYS A 140 11.51 2.61 11.99
CA LYS A 140 12.87 2.62 11.43
C LYS A 140 12.90 1.78 10.14
N VAL A 141 12.02 2.09 9.21
CA VAL A 141 11.75 1.30 7.99
C VAL A 141 13.00 1.05 7.14
N GLU A 142 14.02 1.91 7.26
CA GLU A 142 15.28 1.76 6.53
C GLU A 142 16.03 0.47 6.82
N HIS A 143 15.81 -0.14 7.99
CA HIS A 143 16.46 -1.39 8.40
C HIS A 143 15.86 -2.65 7.76
N TYR A 144 14.72 -2.49 7.06
CA TYR A 144 13.94 -3.61 6.54
C TYR A 144 13.87 -3.62 5.01
N PHE A 145 14.62 -2.74 4.35
CA PHE A 145 14.75 -2.79 2.90
C PHE A 145 15.66 -3.94 2.46
N GLU A 146 15.36 -4.51 1.31
CA GLU A 146 16.19 -5.52 0.67
C GLU A 146 17.59 -4.95 0.38
N GLU A 147 18.63 -5.70 0.76
CA GLU A 147 20.03 -5.34 0.51
C GLU A 147 20.49 -5.78 -0.90
N GLU A 148 19.77 -6.74 -1.49
CA GLU A 148 20.09 -7.23 -2.83
C GLU A 148 19.88 -6.13 -3.87
N LYS A 149 20.72 -6.15 -4.91
CA LYS A 149 20.66 -5.15 -5.97
C LYS A 149 19.33 -5.28 -6.75
N PRO A 150 18.55 -4.19 -6.89
CA PRO A 150 17.29 -4.24 -7.62
C PRO A 150 17.49 -4.58 -9.10
N THR A 151 16.61 -5.42 -9.63
CA THR A 151 16.68 -5.94 -11.03
C THR A 151 15.61 -5.34 -11.94
N TYR A 152 14.93 -4.28 -11.49
CA TYR A 152 13.86 -3.62 -12.27
C TYR A 152 14.37 -3.05 -13.58
N LYS A 153 13.48 -3.06 -14.58
CA LYS A 153 13.73 -2.45 -15.89
C LYS A 153 13.07 -1.06 -15.97
N GLN A 154 13.63 -0.21 -16.78
CA GLN A 154 13.01 1.09 -17.07
C GLN A 154 11.63 0.90 -17.69
N GLY A 155 10.62 1.61 -17.17
CA GLY A 155 9.23 1.52 -17.58
C GLY A 155 8.43 0.39 -16.93
N GLU A 156 9.06 -0.44 -16.09
CA GLU A 156 8.37 -1.50 -15.35
C GLU A 156 7.37 -0.91 -14.36
N GLU A 157 6.14 -1.47 -14.38
CA GLU A 157 5.10 -1.11 -13.43
C GLU A 157 5.34 -1.79 -12.09
N VAL A 158 5.21 -1.05 -11.01
CA VAL A 158 5.48 -1.49 -9.63
C VAL A 158 4.42 -0.94 -8.68
N ASP A 159 4.23 -1.61 -7.56
CA ASP A 159 3.40 -1.11 -6.47
C ASP A 159 4.21 -0.13 -5.61
N LEU A 160 3.68 1.08 -5.43
CA LEU A 160 4.30 2.13 -4.63
C LEU A 160 3.49 2.40 -3.37
N MET A 161 4.19 2.62 -2.27
CA MET A 161 3.64 3.29 -1.09
C MET A 161 4.41 4.60 -0.85
N ILE A 162 3.70 5.72 -0.75
CA ILE A 162 4.30 7.02 -0.40
C ILE A 162 4.75 6.97 1.06
N TRP A 163 6.06 7.07 1.27
CA TRP A 163 6.64 6.93 2.60
C TRP A 163 6.85 8.26 3.29
N GLN A 164 7.47 9.24 2.59
CA GLN A 164 7.85 10.52 3.18
C GLN A 164 7.97 11.61 2.14
N LYS A 165 7.42 12.79 2.41
CA LYS A 165 7.67 13.99 1.62
C LYS A 165 9.05 14.57 1.97
N THR A 166 9.82 15.01 0.96
CA THR A 166 11.12 15.64 1.07
C THR A 166 11.19 16.89 0.20
N GLU A 167 12.26 17.65 0.29
CA GLU A 167 12.49 18.83 -0.58
C GLU A 167 12.60 18.46 -2.07
N LEU A 168 13.16 17.28 -2.39
CA LEU A 168 13.31 16.79 -3.77
C LEU A 168 12.03 16.16 -4.33
N GLY A 169 11.08 15.79 -3.48
CA GLY A 169 9.88 15.06 -3.87
C GLY A 169 9.43 14.08 -2.81
N PHE A 170 9.10 12.85 -3.20
CA PHE A 170 8.56 11.84 -2.30
C PHE A 170 9.45 10.62 -2.28
N LYS A 171 9.88 10.21 -1.09
CA LYS A 171 10.41 8.87 -0.88
C LYS A 171 9.24 7.90 -0.94
N VAL A 172 9.43 6.79 -1.65
CA VAL A 172 8.43 5.73 -1.81
C VAL A 172 9.05 4.37 -1.51
N ILE A 173 8.21 3.40 -1.22
CA ILE A 173 8.60 1.99 -1.06
C ILE A 173 8.03 1.22 -2.25
N ILE A 174 8.88 0.50 -2.98
CA ILE A 174 8.51 -0.33 -4.13
C ILE A 174 8.29 -1.77 -3.67
N ASP A 175 7.14 -2.37 -4.03
CA ASP A 175 6.81 -3.80 -3.86
C ASP A 175 7.09 -4.33 -2.44
N ASN A 176 6.97 -3.49 -1.40
CA ASN A 176 7.38 -3.78 -0.02
C ASN A 176 8.87 -4.18 0.13
N LYS A 177 9.77 -3.73 -0.75
CA LYS A 177 11.17 -4.17 -0.80
C LYS A 177 12.19 -3.07 -0.81
N TYR A 178 12.08 -2.13 -1.72
CA TYR A 178 13.14 -1.17 -2.00
C TYR A 178 12.69 0.28 -1.78
N PRO A 179 13.59 1.14 -1.26
CA PRO A 179 13.34 2.57 -1.24
C PRO A 179 13.57 3.17 -2.63
N ALA A 180 12.72 4.12 -3.01
CA ALA A 180 12.89 4.88 -4.24
C ALA A 180 12.50 6.34 -4.06
N LEU A 181 12.77 7.16 -5.08
CA LEU A 181 12.43 8.58 -5.13
C LEU A 181 11.51 8.87 -6.32
N VAL A 182 10.44 9.61 -6.04
CA VAL A 182 9.63 10.28 -7.06
C VAL A 182 9.88 11.76 -6.95
N TYR A 183 10.41 12.39 -8.01
CA TYR A 183 10.70 13.82 -8.00
C TYR A 183 9.43 14.66 -7.97
N GLY A 184 9.44 15.75 -7.20
CA GLY A 184 8.28 16.60 -7.00
C GLY A 184 7.77 17.28 -8.27
N ASP A 185 8.67 17.60 -9.21
CA ASP A 185 8.35 18.16 -10.52
C ASP A 185 7.67 17.16 -11.48
N GLN A 186 7.70 15.86 -11.13
CA GLN A 186 7.05 14.77 -11.87
C GLN A 186 5.76 14.29 -11.20
N VAL A 187 5.35 14.91 -10.08
CA VAL A 187 4.12 14.59 -9.38
C VAL A 187 3.03 15.57 -9.80
N PHE A 188 2.07 15.08 -10.59
CA PHE A 188 0.99 15.88 -11.16
C PHE A 188 -0.37 15.66 -10.47
N GLN A 189 -0.42 14.79 -9.47
CA GLN A 189 -1.59 14.50 -8.65
C GLN A 189 -1.29 14.79 -7.17
N TYR A 190 -2.35 14.96 -6.36
CA TYR A 190 -2.18 15.06 -4.92
C TYR A 190 -1.84 13.69 -4.35
N VAL A 191 -0.78 13.62 -3.55
CA VAL A 191 -0.34 12.41 -2.87
C VAL A 191 -0.02 12.72 -1.42
N HIS A 192 -0.33 11.77 -0.54
CA HIS A 192 -0.09 11.86 0.89
C HIS A 192 0.76 10.67 1.36
N THR A 193 1.43 10.84 2.47
CA THR A 193 2.12 9.73 3.14
C THR A 193 1.12 8.61 3.43
N GLY A 194 1.48 7.38 3.10
CA GLY A 194 0.63 6.20 3.24
C GLY A 194 -0.16 5.81 1.99
N ASP A 195 -0.32 6.71 1.01
CA ASP A 195 -1.01 6.38 -0.23
C ASP A 195 -0.32 5.21 -0.95
N ARG A 196 -1.13 4.26 -1.42
CA ARG A 196 -0.69 3.13 -2.25
C ARG A 196 -1.22 3.29 -3.66
N MET A 197 -0.33 3.14 -4.63
CA MET A 197 -0.68 3.30 -6.05
C MET A 197 0.29 2.55 -6.95
N LYS A 198 -0.08 2.39 -8.21
CA LYS A 198 0.87 1.96 -9.24
C LYS A 198 1.81 3.10 -9.60
N GLY A 199 3.06 2.75 -9.86
CA GLY A 199 4.07 3.64 -10.41
C GLY A 199 4.95 2.92 -11.39
N TYR A 200 5.95 3.62 -11.93
CA TYR A 200 6.80 3.10 -12.99
C TYR A 200 8.26 3.41 -12.67
N VAL A 201 9.12 2.44 -12.86
CA VAL A 201 10.57 2.63 -12.70
C VAL A 201 11.09 3.55 -13.80
N ALA A 202 11.57 4.73 -13.43
CA ALA A 202 12.18 5.67 -14.35
C ALA A 202 13.62 5.27 -14.67
N THR A 203 14.41 4.95 -13.64
CA THR A 203 15.78 4.43 -13.79
C THR A 203 16.23 3.71 -12.53
N VAL A 204 17.09 2.72 -12.71
CA VAL A 204 17.90 2.13 -11.63
C VAL A 204 19.31 2.66 -11.80
N ARG A 205 19.78 3.42 -10.82
CA ARG A 205 21.10 4.07 -10.88
C ARG A 205 22.24 3.05 -10.64
N PRO A 206 23.47 3.34 -11.04
CA PRO A 206 24.61 2.44 -10.79
C PRO A 206 24.87 2.16 -9.30
N ASP A 207 24.50 3.11 -8.41
CA ASP A 207 24.58 2.97 -6.95
C ASP A 207 23.42 2.17 -6.33
N GLY A 208 22.54 1.60 -7.16
CA GLY A 208 21.39 0.80 -6.73
C GLY A 208 20.14 1.61 -6.34
N LYS A 209 20.22 2.93 -6.32
CA LYS A 209 19.04 3.78 -6.05
C LYS A 209 18.07 3.74 -7.22
N ILE A 210 16.79 3.84 -6.91
CA ILE A 210 15.71 3.77 -7.89
C ILE A 210 14.98 5.10 -7.94
N ASP A 211 14.80 5.62 -9.15
CA ASP A 211 13.91 6.74 -9.42
C ASP A 211 12.62 6.19 -10.04
N CYS A 212 11.48 6.68 -9.57
CA CYS A 212 10.16 6.29 -10.06
C CYS A 212 9.36 7.49 -10.54
N THR A 213 8.32 7.20 -11.33
CA THR A 213 7.27 8.15 -11.71
C THR A 213 5.91 7.58 -11.35
N LEU A 214 4.93 8.45 -11.10
CA LEU A 214 3.55 8.03 -10.81
C LEU A 214 2.72 7.80 -12.09
N GLN A 215 3.27 8.14 -13.24
CA GLN A 215 2.62 8.00 -14.53
C GLN A 215 3.54 7.27 -15.50
N PRO A 216 2.99 6.48 -16.43
CA PRO A 216 3.79 5.85 -17.47
C PRO A 216 4.58 6.89 -18.24
N THR A 217 5.79 6.54 -18.63
CA THR A 217 6.63 7.42 -19.45
C THR A 217 6.62 6.97 -20.91
N GLY A 218 6.72 7.91 -21.87
CA GLY A 218 6.92 7.58 -23.27
C GLY A 218 5.85 8.10 -24.24
N GLN A 219 5.91 7.59 -25.47
CA GLN A 219 4.98 8.01 -26.55
C GLN A 219 3.59 7.37 -26.37
N GLN A 220 3.52 6.15 -25.86
CA GLN A 220 2.25 5.44 -25.67
C GLN A 220 1.36 6.18 -24.68
N TYR A 221 1.90 6.59 -23.53
CA TYR A 221 1.13 7.36 -22.54
C TYR A 221 0.56 8.67 -23.09
N ALA A 222 1.33 9.38 -23.94
CA ALA A 222 0.82 10.59 -24.57
C ALA A 222 -0.30 10.31 -25.58
N LYS A 223 -0.29 9.15 -26.25
CA LYS A 223 -1.38 8.71 -27.14
C LYS A 223 -2.61 8.31 -26.33
N ASP A 224 -2.43 7.56 -25.24
CA ASP A 224 -3.54 7.17 -24.38
C ASP A 224 -4.21 8.42 -23.76
N PHE A 225 -3.42 9.40 -23.35
CA PHE A 225 -3.95 10.68 -22.88
C PHE A 225 -4.61 11.50 -24.00
N ALA A 226 -4.20 11.38 -25.27
CA ALA A 226 -4.88 12.04 -26.39
C ALA A 226 -6.33 11.57 -26.52
N GLU A 227 -6.62 10.29 -26.32
CA GLU A 227 -8.00 9.78 -26.32
C GLU A 227 -8.81 10.31 -25.13
N VAL A 228 -8.18 10.40 -23.94
CA VAL A 228 -8.81 11.03 -22.76
C VAL A 228 -9.15 12.50 -23.03
N LEU A 229 -8.23 13.24 -23.64
CA LEU A 229 -8.44 14.65 -24.00
C LEU A 229 -9.53 14.81 -25.08
N LEU A 230 -9.58 13.91 -26.05
CA LEU A 230 -10.63 13.89 -27.07
C LEU A 230 -12.01 13.63 -26.43
N GLN A 231 -12.09 12.68 -25.52
CA GLN A 231 -13.33 12.40 -24.81
C GLN A 231 -13.77 13.60 -23.93
N TYR A 232 -12.83 14.22 -23.21
CA TYR A 232 -13.10 15.45 -22.45
C TYR A 232 -13.70 16.56 -23.33
N LEU A 233 -13.16 16.78 -24.53
CA LEU A 233 -13.70 17.76 -25.47
C LEU A 233 -15.14 17.43 -25.90
N LYS A 234 -15.43 16.16 -26.19
CA LYS A 234 -16.79 15.72 -26.54
C LYS A 234 -17.78 15.97 -25.41
N ASP A 235 -17.39 15.70 -24.19
CA ASP A 235 -18.23 15.83 -22.99
C ASP A 235 -18.43 17.30 -22.55
N ASN A 236 -17.55 18.22 -23.00
CA ASN A 236 -17.55 19.62 -22.59
C ASN A 236 -17.83 20.59 -23.76
N GLY A 237 -18.75 20.20 -24.65
CA GLY A 237 -19.22 21.07 -25.75
C GLY A 237 -18.18 21.38 -26.82
N GLY A 238 -17.18 20.53 -26.98
CA GLY A 238 -16.16 20.63 -28.01
C GLY A 238 -15.04 21.63 -27.72
N VAL A 239 -14.97 22.20 -26.53
CA VAL A 239 -13.99 23.24 -26.19
C VAL A 239 -13.24 22.92 -24.89
N CYS A 240 -11.94 23.10 -24.91
CA CYS A 240 -11.11 23.14 -23.69
C CYS A 240 -10.35 24.48 -23.66
N ASN A 241 -10.48 25.23 -22.58
CA ASN A 241 -9.84 26.53 -22.38
C ASN A 241 -8.38 26.43 -21.95
N LEU A 242 -7.69 25.40 -22.45
CA LEU A 242 -6.24 25.21 -22.33
C LEU A 242 -5.67 24.97 -23.73
N GLY A 243 -4.72 25.80 -24.11
CA GLY A 243 -4.05 25.73 -25.41
C GLY A 243 -2.54 25.53 -25.27
N ASP A 244 -1.82 25.74 -26.35
CA ASP A 244 -0.36 25.53 -26.39
C ASP A 244 0.42 26.45 -25.44
N LYS A 245 -0.10 27.67 -25.17
CA LYS A 245 0.53 28.65 -24.28
C LYS A 245 -0.02 28.66 -22.87
N SER A 246 -1.01 27.82 -22.55
CA SER A 246 -1.58 27.73 -21.21
C SER A 246 -0.53 27.36 -20.16
N ASP A 247 -0.75 27.80 -18.91
CA ASP A 247 0.16 27.54 -17.81
C ASP A 247 0.24 26.05 -17.47
N ALA A 248 1.40 25.60 -16.98
CA ALA A 248 1.60 24.22 -16.58
C ALA A 248 0.74 23.83 -15.36
N GLU A 249 0.51 24.79 -14.43
CA GLU A 249 -0.30 24.58 -13.25
C GLU A 249 -1.80 24.42 -13.59
N ASP A 250 -2.30 25.15 -14.58
CA ASP A 250 -3.70 24.99 -15.04
C ASP A 250 -3.92 23.64 -15.71
N ILE A 251 -2.95 23.19 -16.53
CA ILE A 251 -2.98 21.87 -17.15
C ILE A 251 -2.92 20.77 -16.08
N LYS A 252 -2.04 20.91 -15.10
CA LYS A 252 -1.88 20.00 -13.99
C LYS A 252 -3.18 19.92 -13.15
N ARG A 253 -3.79 21.06 -12.84
CA ARG A 253 -5.03 21.15 -12.06
C ARG A 253 -6.20 20.44 -12.74
N LEU A 254 -6.33 20.56 -14.07
CA LEU A 254 -7.46 20.01 -14.81
C LEU A 254 -7.25 18.53 -15.19
N PHE A 255 -6.05 18.17 -15.65
CA PHE A 255 -5.77 16.87 -16.26
C PHE A 255 -4.80 15.99 -15.48
N GLN A 256 -4.15 16.52 -14.44
CA GLN A 256 -3.14 15.81 -13.64
C GLN A 256 -1.99 15.22 -14.49
N VAL A 257 -1.61 15.91 -15.56
CA VAL A 257 -0.50 15.55 -16.44
C VAL A 257 0.50 16.69 -16.58
N SER A 258 1.72 16.37 -17.07
CA SER A 258 2.70 17.40 -17.39
C SER A 258 2.32 18.18 -18.66
N LYS A 259 2.73 19.45 -18.73
CA LYS A 259 2.58 20.26 -19.95
C LYS A 259 3.21 19.59 -21.17
N LYS A 260 4.28 18.81 -20.99
CA LYS A 260 4.92 18.04 -22.07
C LYS A 260 4.03 16.91 -22.60
N VAL A 261 3.34 16.19 -21.74
CA VAL A 261 2.36 15.15 -22.13
C VAL A 261 1.17 15.79 -22.81
N TYR A 262 0.62 16.87 -22.21
CA TYR A 262 -0.49 17.63 -22.80
C TYR A 262 -0.16 18.10 -24.22
N LYS A 263 0.97 18.78 -24.45
CA LYS A 263 1.40 19.24 -25.79
C LYS A 263 1.57 18.10 -26.79
N LYS A 264 2.09 16.96 -26.38
CA LYS A 264 2.21 15.80 -27.26
C LYS A 264 0.82 15.25 -27.68
N ALA A 265 -0.13 15.18 -26.75
CA ALA A 265 -1.49 14.75 -27.03
C ALA A 265 -2.22 15.73 -27.95
N VAL A 266 -2.13 17.03 -27.68
CA VAL A 266 -2.66 18.09 -28.56
C VAL A 266 -2.06 17.98 -29.97
N GLY A 267 -0.74 17.77 -30.07
CA GLY A 267 -0.05 17.58 -31.35
C GLY A 267 -0.50 16.31 -32.09
N ASP A 268 -0.81 15.23 -31.40
CA ASP A 268 -1.37 14.00 -31.99
C ASP A 268 -2.78 14.23 -32.53
N LEU A 269 -3.68 14.80 -31.71
CA LEU A 269 -5.06 15.11 -32.14
C LEU A 269 -5.12 16.10 -33.30
N TYR A 270 -4.23 17.11 -33.30
CA TYR A 270 -4.12 18.07 -34.40
C TYR A 270 -3.68 17.40 -35.70
N LYS A 271 -2.66 16.53 -35.68
CA LYS A 271 -2.21 15.76 -36.84
C LYS A 271 -3.29 14.83 -37.39
N ARG A 272 -4.16 14.35 -36.54
CA ARG A 272 -5.34 13.53 -36.90
C ARG A 272 -6.52 14.37 -37.40
N HIS A 273 -6.38 15.69 -37.49
CA HIS A 273 -7.42 16.64 -37.89
C HIS A 273 -8.70 16.59 -37.02
N LEU A 274 -8.56 16.23 -35.76
CA LEU A 274 -9.68 16.13 -34.82
C LEU A 274 -9.93 17.42 -34.06
N ILE A 275 -8.92 18.28 -33.99
CA ILE A 275 -8.99 19.54 -33.24
C ILE A 275 -8.31 20.69 -33.98
N THR A 276 -8.74 21.91 -33.65
CA THR A 276 -8.00 23.16 -33.91
C THR A 276 -7.31 23.64 -32.63
N VAL A 277 -6.15 24.31 -32.77
CA VAL A 277 -5.33 24.75 -31.64
C VAL A 277 -5.21 26.26 -31.66
N GLU A 278 -5.62 26.89 -30.56
CA GLU A 278 -5.45 28.31 -30.27
C GLU A 278 -4.41 28.48 -29.14
N PRO A 279 -3.88 29.70 -28.92
CA PRO A 279 -2.90 29.92 -27.85
C PRO A 279 -3.35 29.47 -26.45
N LEU A 280 -4.63 29.69 -26.11
CA LEU A 280 -5.22 29.41 -24.80
C LEU A 280 -6.43 28.46 -24.85
N ALA A 281 -6.73 27.85 -26.01
CA ALA A 281 -7.83 26.92 -26.15
C ALA A 281 -7.55 25.86 -27.22
N ILE A 282 -8.26 24.74 -27.16
CA ILE A 282 -8.38 23.75 -28.22
C ILE A 282 -9.86 23.47 -28.47
N ARG A 283 -10.23 23.19 -29.73
CA ARG A 283 -11.63 22.94 -30.13
C ARG A 283 -11.71 21.72 -31.01
N LEU A 284 -12.82 20.96 -30.90
CA LEU A 284 -13.17 19.93 -31.87
C LEU A 284 -13.43 20.57 -33.27
N VAL A 285 -13.04 19.86 -34.30
CA VAL A 285 -13.35 20.21 -35.69
C VAL A 285 -14.76 19.78 -36.03
#